data_d4fee486d5a855bd10e3d586f57c7b1e
#
_entry.id   d4fee486d5a855bd10e3d586f57c7b1e
#
_cell.length_a   1.000
_cell.length_b   1.000
_cell.length_c   1.000
_cell.angle_alpha   90.00
_cell.angle_beta   90.00
_cell.angle_gamma   90.00
#
_symmetry.space_group_name_H-M   'P 1'
#
loop_
_entity.id
_entity.type
_entity.pdbx_description
1 polymer ?
#
loop_
_entity_poly.entity_id
_entity_poly.type
_entity_poly.pdbx_seq_one_letter_code
_entity_poly.pdbx_strand_id
1 'polypeptide(L)'
;MSSDPNIQDEPKAPEAPETAGPSWRPRVLVLDDEWSTLERIKGSLSDQFDVLVASRAEEALSLAENQQLDVVITDVRMPDMDGLSLVSELKSRFPDTQYILMTAFSDIEDTISAIRLGVADYLRKPFTISEVRHALNRCLWQQRLRREVASLRAGDHHFLSAIIARDERMREVCRLAETVAATDATVLVSGETGTGKGLLARAMHNTSPRADRPFVEINCAAIPETLIESELFGHEKGSFTGAVARKLGRVEAAAGGTLLLDEIGEMPIEMQAKMLRFLQSFHFERVGGNKRLHSDVRVIAATNRDLRQSVREGSFRLDLFYRLNVVHLVLPALRDRRQDIPLLADTFLQRFAIKYGRKISGFSPQAYLQLVGHTWPGNVRELEHAVERAVILTRGQRIERLELDTEPLTNQAYSPPLPQSEAPSFMPSLMMGQDLGEYIASCERGYLEALLKKHKGRIGETAAAAGINPKTLYLKMGRYGLRKGDYRKKREAQE
;
A
#
# COMPACT_ATOMS: atom_id res chain seq x y z
N MET A 1 -26.79 54.94 15.89
CA MET A 1 -26.80 54.50 14.50
C MET A 1 -25.42 53.95 14.21
N SER A 2 -25.29 52.66 14.22
CA SER A 2 -24.26 51.86 13.51
C SER A 2 -24.51 50.41 13.90
N SER A 3 -25.03 49.67 12.96
CA SER A 3 -25.37 48.27 13.00
C SER A 3 -24.09 47.46 12.73
N ASP A 4 -23.70 46.57 13.62
CA ASP A 4 -22.72 45.51 13.37
C ASP A 4 -23.44 44.26 12.84
N PRO A 5 -23.03 43.70 11.70
CA PRO A 5 -23.46 42.41 11.26
C PRO A 5 -22.28 41.41 11.35
N ASN A 6 -22.25 40.57 12.37
CA ASN A 6 -21.40 39.38 12.31
C ASN A 6 -22.06 38.22 13.08
N ILE A 7 -23.02 37.57 12.41
CA ILE A 7 -23.52 36.26 12.80
C ILE A 7 -22.65 35.27 12.00
N GLN A 8 -21.75 34.58 12.70
CA GLN A 8 -20.95 33.51 12.14
C GLN A 8 -21.84 32.30 11.90
N ASP A 9 -21.89 31.86 10.64
CA ASP A 9 -22.46 30.60 10.21
C ASP A 9 -21.72 29.42 10.88
N GLU A 10 -22.42 28.67 11.70
CA GLU A 10 -21.99 27.36 12.16
C GLU A 10 -22.01 26.40 10.96
N PRO A 11 -20.97 25.54 10.76
CA PRO A 11 -20.97 24.58 9.67
C PRO A 11 -22.07 23.52 9.89
N LYS A 12 -23.04 23.48 8.98
CA LYS A 12 -24.04 22.39 8.87
C LYS A 12 -23.32 21.05 8.81
N ALA A 13 -23.72 20.13 9.68
CA ALA A 13 -23.33 18.73 9.60
C ALA A 13 -23.71 18.15 8.22
N PRO A 14 -22.87 17.29 7.62
CA PRO A 14 -23.17 16.69 6.32
C PRO A 14 -24.41 15.81 6.40
N GLU A 15 -25.38 16.09 5.54
CA GLU A 15 -26.57 15.27 5.33
C GLU A 15 -26.14 13.88 4.85
N ALA A 16 -26.68 12.83 5.47
CA ALA A 16 -26.43 11.44 5.09
C ALA A 16 -26.99 11.15 3.69
N PRO A 17 -26.29 10.38 2.83
CA PRO A 17 -26.81 10.03 1.52
C PRO A 17 -28.01 9.08 1.65
N GLU A 18 -29.14 9.47 1.09
CA GLU A 18 -30.28 8.61 0.81
C GLU A 18 -29.91 7.58 -0.25
N THR A 19 -29.65 6.34 0.18
CA THR A 19 -29.71 5.18 -0.74
C THR A 19 -30.55 4.10 -0.08
N ALA A 20 -31.77 3.93 -0.58
CA ALA A 20 -32.73 2.91 -0.20
C ALA A 20 -32.28 1.52 -0.67
N GLY A 21 -31.65 0.75 0.25
CA GLY A 21 -31.62 -0.71 0.23
C GLY A 21 -32.54 -1.25 1.33
N PRO A 22 -32.85 -2.55 1.45
CA PRO A 22 -33.77 -3.07 2.46
C PRO A 22 -33.27 -2.65 3.84
N SER A 23 -34.12 -1.92 4.57
CA SER A 23 -33.80 -1.16 5.77
C SER A 23 -33.42 -2.07 6.94
N TRP A 24 -32.13 -2.41 7.07
CA TRP A 24 -31.61 -2.94 8.32
C TRP A 24 -31.64 -1.83 9.37
N ARG A 25 -32.42 -2.03 10.44
CA ARG A 25 -32.48 -1.12 11.59
C ARG A 25 -31.69 -1.73 12.73
N PRO A 26 -30.77 -0.96 13.38
CA PRO A 26 -30.07 -1.43 14.57
C PRO A 26 -31.06 -1.81 15.66
N ARG A 27 -30.83 -2.94 16.31
CA ARG A 27 -31.70 -3.44 17.38
C ARG A 27 -31.19 -2.97 18.74
N VAL A 28 -32.04 -2.23 19.45
CA VAL A 28 -31.75 -1.62 20.73
C VAL A 28 -32.67 -2.20 21.80
N LEU A 29 -32.10 -2.76 22.88
CA LEU A 29 -32.84 -3.17 24.06
C LEU A 29 -32.74 -2.07 25.11
N VAL A 30 -33.88 -1.64 25.67
CA VAL A 30 -33.97 -0.63 26.74
C VAL A 30 -34.56 -1.26 27.98
N LEU A 31 -33.86 -1.12 29.12
CA LEU A 31 -34.29 -1.59 30.42
C LEU A 31 -34.44 -0.42 31.38
N ASP A 32 -35.60 -0.37 32.01
CA ASP A 32 -35.91 0.58 33.09
C ASP A 32 -37.10 0.00 33.88
N ASP A 33 -37.12 0.12 35.19
CA ASP A 33 -38.25 -0.32 36.01
C ASP A 33 -39.48 0.58 35.87
N GLU A 34 -39.29 1.80 35.35
CA GLU A 34 -40.35 2.75 35.06
C GLU A 34 -40.91 2.58 33.64
N TRP A 35 -42.10 2.00 33.52
CA TRP A 35 -42.75 1.71 32.22
C TRP A 35 -42.96 2.96 31.36
N SER A 36 -43.23 4.12 32.01
CA SER A 36 -43.40 5.38 31.32
C SER A 36 -42.14 5.85 30.58
N THR A 37 -40.97 5.55 31.11
CA THR A 37 -39.65 5.83 30.50
C THR A 37 -39.43 4.93 29.29
N LEU A 38 -39.76 3.62 29.41
CA LEU A 38 -39.68 2.66 28.32
C LEU A 38 -40.57 3.01 27.14
N GLU A 39 -41.85 3.35 27.37
CA GLU A 39 -42.77 3.75 26.29
C GLU A 39 -42.32 5.03 25.57
N ARG A 40 -41.87 6.03 26.33
CA ARG A 40 -41.37 7.30 25.78
C ARG A 40 -40.15 7.09 24.89
N ILE A 41 -39.17 6.26 25.31
CA ILE A 41 -37.97 5.96 24.53
C ILE A 41 -38.35 5.14 23.29
N LYS A 42 -39.15 4.08 23.45
CA LYS A 42 -39.62 3.23 22.35
C LYS A 42 -40.37 4.05 21.30
N GLY A 43 -41.36 4.85 21.70
CA GLY A 43 -42.16 5.65 20.79
C GLY A 43 -41.34 6.69 19.99
N SER A 44 -40.31 7.24 20.62
CA SER A 44 -39.49 8.29 20.01
C SER A 44 -38.30 7.80 19.18
N LEU A 45 -37.93 6.51 19.27
CA LEU A 45 -36.79 5.93 18.56
C LEU A 45 -37.17 4.91 17.48
N SER A 46 -38.43 4.43 17.46
CA SER A 46 -38.91 3.39 16.52
C SER A 46 -38.90 3.82 15.04
N ASP A 47 -38.68 5.09 14.75
CA ASP A 47 -38.45 5.60 13.41
C ASP A 47 -37.13 5.14 12.80
N GLN A 48 -36.07 5.04 13.63
CA GLN A 48 -34.70 4.75 13.21
C GLN A 48 -34.16 3.41 13.72
N PHE A 49 -34.72 2.89 14.81
CA PHE A 49 -34.22 1.70 15.52
C PHE A 49 -35.32 0.64 15.70
N ASP A 50 -34.92 -0.63 15.77
CA ASP A 50 -35.78 -1.73 16.23
C ASP A 50 -35.67 -1.79 17.76
N VAL A 51 -36.63 -1.19 18.48
CA VAL A 51 -36.55 -0.98 19.93
C VAL A 51 -37.34 -2.05 20.69
N LEU A 52 -36.61 -2.86 21.43
CA LEU A 52 -37.12 -3.81 22.41
C LEU A 52 -37.09 -3.16 23.80
N VAL A 53 -38.04 -3.50 24.64
CA VAL A 53 -38.10 -2.99 26.01
C VAL A 53 -38.24 -4.16 26.98
N ALA A 54 -37.62 -4.04 28.16
CA ALA A 54 -37.77 -4.97 29.26
C ALA A 54 -37.86 -4.17 30.56
N SER A 55 -38.70 -4.65 31.51
CA SER A 55 -38.84 -4.04 32.83
C SER A 55 -38.05 -4.80 33.90
N ARG A 56 -37.49 -5.97 33.59
CA ARG A 56 -36.75 -6.84 34.48
C ARG A 56 -35.49 -7.41 33.82
N ALA A 57 -34.47 -7.69 34.64
CA ALA A 57 -33.22 -8.26 34.17
C ALA A 57 -33.37 -9.65 33.53
N GLU A 58 -34.28 -10.51 34.03
CA GLU A 58 -34.56 -11.84 33.47
C GLU A 58 -35.13 -11.75 32.06
N GLU A 59 -36.04 -10.81 31.84
CA GLU A 59 -36.62 -10.56 30.52
C GLU A 59 -35.56 -10.08 29.50
N ALA A 60 -34.66 -9.21 29.93
CA ALA A 60 -33.57 -8.72 29.15
C ALA A 60 -32.58 -9.81 28.77
N LEU A 61 -32.21 -10.71 29.68
CA LEU A 61 -31.35 -11.87 29.41
C LEU A 61 -32.02 -12.81 28.39
N SER A 62 -33.32 -13.09 28.56
CA SER A 62 -34.08 -13.92 27.59
C SER A 62 -34.13 -13.30 26.21
N LEU A 63 -34.33 -11.98 26.11
CA LEU A 63 -34.33 -11.27 24.81
C LEU A 63 -32.93 -11.30 24.16
N ALA A 64 -31.87 -11.12 24.96
CA ALA A 64 -30.49 -11.16 24.46
C ALA A 64 -30.05 -12.55 23.97
N GLU A 65 -30.57 -13.64 24.56
CA GLU A 65 -30.32 -15.00 24.11
C GLU A 65 -31.04 -15.36 22.81
N ASN A 66 -32.24 -14.80 22.61
CA ASN A 66 -33.07 -15.13 21.45
C ASN A 66 -32.88 -14.18 20.27
N GLN A 67 -32.25 -13.02 20.45
CA GLN A 67 -32.14 -11.99 19.43
C GLN A 67 -30.77 -11.33 19.49
N GLN A 68 -30.20 -11.10 18.31
CA GLN A 68 -28.95 -10.35 18.22
C GLN A 68 -29.20 -8.86 18.51
N LEU A 69 -28.58 -8.32 19.55
CA LEU A 69 -28.69 -6.94 19.98
C LEU A 69 -27.46 -6.16 19.59
N ASP A 70 -27.64 -4.95 19.06
CA ASP A 70 -26.53 -4.02 18.75
C ASP A 70 -26.19 -3.15 19.97
N VAL A 71 -27.20 -2.65 20.68
CA VAL A 71 -27.02 -1.81 21.86
C VAL A 71 -28.00 -2.21 22.97
N VAL A 72 -27.54 -2.21 24.20
CA VAL A 72 -28.37 -2.34 25.41
C VAL A 72 -28.25 -1.06 26.22
N ILE A 73 -29.39 -0.44 26.56
CA ILE A 73 -29.49 0.69 27.47
C ILE A 73 -30.17 0.19 28.75
N THR A 74 -29.51 0.32 29.90
CA THR A 74 -30.09 -0.16 31.18
C THR A 74 -29.94 0.88 32.28
N ASP A 75 -30.95 0.96 33.15
CA ASP A 75 -30.80 1.70 34.40
C ASP A 75 -29.76 1.01 35.31
N VAL A 76 -28.98 1.78 36.04
CA VAL A 76 -28.06 1.29 37.08
C VAL A 76 -28.85 0.71 38.25
N ARG A 77 -29.93 1.36 38.68
CA ARG A 77 -30.70 0.94 39.87
C ARG A 77 -32.03 0.32 39.47
N MET A 78 -32.11 -0.98 39.51
CA MET A 78 -33.33 -1.74 39.29
C MET A 78 -33.65 -2.64 40.52
N PRO A 79 -34.93 -2.94 40.79
CA PRO A 79 -35.32 -3.69 41.98
C PRO A 79 -34.78 -5.12 42.07
N ASP A 80 -34.65 -5.79 40.92
CA ASP A 80 -34.34 -7.23 40.84
C ASP A 80 -32.83 -7.51 40.73
N MET A 81 -32.10 -6.70 39.97
CA MET A 81 -30.66 -6.83 39.72
C MET A 81 -30.06 -5.47 39.43
N ASP A 82 -28.91 -5.18 40.00
CA ASP A 82 -28.15 -3.97 39.67
C ASP A 82 -27.72 -3.97 38.18
N GLY A 83 -27.95 -2.87 37.47
CA GLY A 83 -27.63 -2.74 36.07
C GLY A 83 -26.16 -2.98 35.73
N LEU A 84 -25.22 -2.68 36.64
CA LEU A 84 -23.81 -2.98 36.48
C LEU A 84 -23.54 -4.50 36.45
N SER A 85 -24.21 -5.24 37.34
CA SER A 85 -24.12 -6.71 37.39
C SER A 85 -24.71 -7.34 36.11
N LEU A 86 -25.85 -6.82 35.64
CA LEU A 86 -26.47 -7.26 34.40
C LEU A 86 -25.55 -7.00 33.20
N VAL A 87 -24.95 -5.81 33.07
CA VAL A 87 -24.00 -5.50 32.00
C VAL A 87 -22.78 -6.43 32.07
N SER A 88 -22.25 -6.72 33.23
CA SER A 88 -21.13 -7.66 33.40
C SER A 88 -21.48 -9.05 32.88
N GLU A 89 -22.66 -9.55 33.19
CA GLU A 89 -23.15 -10.86 32.74
C GLU A 89 -23.40 -10.86 31.20
N LEU A 90 -24.13 -9.89 30.70
CA LEU A 90 -24.41 -9.77 29.26
C LEU A 90 -23.12 -9.61 28.44
N LYS A 91 -22.16 -8.82 28.94
CA LYS A 91 -20.90 -8.59 28.24
C LYS A 91 -20.03 -9.85 28.15
N SER A 92 -20.06 -10.72 29.16
CA SER A 92 -19.35 -12.01 29.13
C SER A 92 -19.91 -12.96 28.07
N ARG A 93 -21.23 -12.89 27.80
CA ARG A 93 -21.93 -13.75 26.83
C ARG A 93 -22.01 -13.10 25.43
N PHE A 94 -22.13 -11.77 25.36
CA PHE A 94 -22.34 -11.00 24.11
C PHE A 94 -21.32 -9.85 24.02
N PRO A 95 -20.02 -10.13 23.76
CA PRO A 95 -18.95 -9.13 23.78
C PRO A 95 -19.05 -8.08 22.66
N ASP A 96 -19.77 -8.38 21.59
CA ASP A 96 -19.96 -7.46 20.44
C ASP A 96 -21.07 -6.44 20.64
N THR A 97 -21.95 -6.64 21.66
CA THR A 97 -23.04 -5.71 22.00
C THR A 97 -22.47 -4.51 22.75
N GLN A 98 -22.97 -3.31 22.44
CA GLN A 98 -22.59 -2.07 23.14
C GLN A 98 -23.54 -1.84 24.30
N TYR A 99 -23.01 -1.29 25.41
CA TYR A 99 -23.77 -1.07 26.64
C TYR A 99 -23.75 0.40 27.02
N ILE A 100 -24.95 0.98 27.27
CA ILE A 100 -25.14 2.36 27.76
C ILE A 100 -25.85 2.25 29.12
N LEU A 101 -25.35 2.96 30.12
CA LEU A 101 -25.97 3.02 31.46
C LEU A 101 -26.78 4.29 31.63
N MET A 102 -27.97 4.19 32.23
CA MET A 102 -28.76 5.33 32.72
C MET A 102 -28.53 5.49 34.23
N THR A 103 -28.17 6.67 34.69
CA THR A 103 -27.85 6.92 36.12
C THR A 103 -28.49 8.18 36.65
N ALA A 104 -28.96 8.15 37.91
CA ALA A 104 -29.58 9.27 38.64
C ALA A 104 -28.58 10.11 39.44
N PHE A 105 -27.36 10.25 39.00
CA PHE A 105 -26.35 11.18 39.54
C PHE A 105 -26.22 11.30 41.06
N SER A 106 -25.52 10.38 41.72
CA SER A 106 -25.03 10.65 43.11
C SER A 106 -23.70 9.96 43.44
N ASP A 107 -23.26 8.95 42.67
CA ASP A 107 -22.09 8.16 43.10
C ASP A 107 -20.98 8.16 42.00
N ILE A 108 -19.86 8.79 42.37
CA ILE A 108 -18.60 8.76 41.58
C ILE A 108 -18.12 7.31 41.44
N GLU A 109 -18.42 6.43 42.42
CA GLU A 109 -18.04 5.01 42.43
C GLU A 109 -18.73 4.21 41.30
N ASP A 110 -20.02 4.46 41.05
CA ASP A 110 -20.77 3.84 39.94
C ASP A 110 -20.18 4.20 38.57
N THR A 111 -19.78 5.47 38.40
CA THR A 111 -19.13 5.93 37.15
C THR A 111 -17.77 5.27 36.95
N ILE A 112 -16.96 5.14 38.00
CA ILE A 112 -15.65 4.46 37.91
C ILE A 112 -15.84 2.97 37.59
N SER A 113 -16.83 2.33 38.19
CA SER A 113 -17.17 0.92 37.95
C SER A 113 -17.65 0.67 36.52
N ALA A 114 -18.48 1.56 35.97
CA ALA A 114 -18.93 1.54 34.57
C ALA A 114 -17.76 1.66 33.58
N ILE A 115 -16.81 2.56 33.85
CA ILE A 115 -15.59 2.73 33.03
C ILE A 115 -14.74 1.46 33.08
N ARG A 116 -14.55 0.84 34.25
CA ARG A 116 -13.79 -0.41 34.40
C ARG A 116 -14.44 -1.58 33.66
N LEU A 117 -15.78 -1.63 33.65
CA LEU A 117 -16.55 -2.61 32.89
C LEU A 117 -16.50 -2.35 31.36
N GLY A 118 -15.98 -1.19 30.93
CA GLY A 118 -15.87 -0.82 29.53
C GLY A 118 -17.23 -0.63 28.87
N VAL A 119 -18.14 0.05 29.55
CA VAL A 119 -19.42 0.54 29.02
C VAL A 119 -19.14 1.62 27.96
N ALA A 120 -19.89 1.62 26.88
CA ALA A 120 -19.63 2.50 25.74
C ALA A 120 -19.99 3.96 26.03
N ASP A 121 -21.05 4.20 26.82
CA ASP A 121 -21.51 5.53 27.20
C ASP A 121 -22.41 5.48 28.44
N TYR A 122 -22.75 6.65 29.00
CA TYR A 122 -23.72 6.78 30.09
C TYR A 122 -24.67 7.97 29.84
N LEU A 123 -25.93 7.86 30.30
CA LEU A 123 -26.97 8.86 30.24
C LEU A 123 -27.34 9.29 31.65
N ARG A 124 -27.32 10.59 31.92
CA ARG A 124 -27.70 11.18 33.20
C ARG A 124 -29.20 11.44 33.23
N LYS A 125 -29.92 10.86 34.22
CA LYS A 125 -31.33 11.22 34.48
C LYS A 125 -31.44 12.58 35.21
N PRO A 126 -32.36 13.48 34.82
CA PRO A 126 -33.27 13.37 33.68
C PRO A 126 -32.55 13.65 32.35
N PHE A 127 -32.83 12.86 31.30
CA PHE A 127 -32.28 13.00 29.96
C PHE A 127 -33.38 13.32 28.94
N THR A 128 -32.97 13.92 27.85
CA THR A 128 -33.80 14.19 26.67
C THR A 128 -33.66 13.02 25.65
N ILE A 129 -34.67 12.84 24.78
CA ILE A 129 -34.62 11.86 23.69
C ILE A 129 -33.45 12.16 22.72
N SER A 130 -33.11 13.43 22.55
CA SER A 130 -31.96 13.84 21.73
C SER A 130 -30.65 13.29 22.29
N GLU A 131 -30.45 13.33 23.61
CA GLU A 131 -29.25 12.75 24.27
C GLU A 131 -29.17 11.23 24.08
N VAL A 132 -30.30 10.52 24.22
CA VAL A 132 -30.37 9.07 23.99
C VAL A 132 -29.98 8.78 22.53
N ARG A 133 -30.53 9.52 21.56
CA ARG A 133 -30.22 9.36 20.14
C ARG A 133 -28.75 9.64 19.84
N HIS A 134 -28.16 10.66 20.43
CA HIS A 134 -26.73 10.96 20.28
C HIS A 134 -25.84 9.89 20.87
N ALA A 135 -26.16 9.35 22.04
CA ALA A 135 -25.42 8.24 22.65
C ALA A 135 -25.49 6.97 21.78
N LEU A 136 -26.68 6.61 21.29
CA LEU A 136 -26.86 5.47 20.38
C LEU A 136 -26.05 5.64 19.10
N ASN A 137 -26.13 6.79 18.45
CA ASN A 137 -25.38 7.03 17.23
C ASN A 137 -23.87 6.98 17.44
N ARG A 138 -23.34 7.51 18.56
CA ARG A 138 -21.90 7.36 18.90
C ARG A 138 -21.50 5.90 19.07
N CYS A 139 -22.27 5.14 19.83
CA CYS A 139 -21.99 3.72 20.07
C CYS A 139 -22.01 2.90 18.79
N LEU A 140 -23.03 3.09 17.95
CA LEU A 140 -23.16 2.41 16.67
C LEU A 140 -22.07 2.81 15.67
N TRP A 141 -21.68 4.07 15.65
CA TRP A 141 -20.56 4.54 14.82
C TRP A 141 -19.23 3.93 15.25
N GLN A 142 -18.96 3.91 16.57
CA GLN A 142 -17.78 3.25 17.12
C GLN A 142 -17.78 1.74 16.84
N GLN A 143 -18.93 1.09 16.93
CA GLN A 143 -19.09 -0.34 16.61
C GLN A 143 -18.88 -0.59 15.11
N ARG A 144 -19.43 0.25 14.23
CA ARG A 144 -19.16 0.19 12.78
C ARG A 144 -17.68 0.35 12.48
N LEU A 145 -17.05 1.36 13.04
CA LEU A 145 -15.61 1.59 12.86
C LEU A 145 -14.78 0.41 13.38
N ARG A 146 -15.13 -0.17 14.54
CA ARG A 146 -14.49 -1.38 15.06
C ARG A 146 -14.72 -2.59 14.14
N ARG A 147 -15.95 -2.80 13.65
CA ARG A 147 -16.28 -3.88 12.71
C ARG A 147 -15.60 -3.66 11.35
N GLU A 148 -15.50 -2.45 10.87
CA GLU A 148 -14.80 -2.10 9.64
C GLU A 148 -13.27 -2.31 9.78
N VAL A 149 -12.69 -1.87 10.89
CA VAL A 149 -11.30 -2.17 11.25
C VAL A 149 -11.11 -3.68 11.49
N ALA A 150 -12.05 -4.36 12.12
CA ALA A 150 -12.00 -5.81 12.32
C ALA A 150 -12.24 -6.59 11.02
N SER A 151 -13.10 -6.12 10.11
CA SER A 151 -13.28 -6.74 8.78
C SER A 151 -12.08 -6.49 7.86
N LEU A 152 -11.47 -5.31 7.95
CA LEU A 152 -10.19 -5.05 7.34
C LEU A 152 -9.09 -5.94 7.94
N ARG A 153 -9.16 -6.22 9.26
CA ARG A 153 -8.24 -7.13 9.97
C ARG A 153 -8.60 -8.60 9.80
N ALA A 154 -9.89 -8.98 9.77
CA ALA A 154 -10.31 -10.38 9.59
C ALA A 154 -10.06 -10.90 8.16
N GLY A 155 -10.01 -9.98 7.16
CA GLY A 155 -9.39 -10.28 5.86
C GLY A 155 -7.90 -10.59 6.01
N ASP A 156 -7.27 -10.19 7.10
CA ASP A 156 -5.82 -10.24 7.31
C ASP A 156 -5.31 -11.47 8.11
N HIS A 157 -6.14 -12.14 8.93
CA HIS A 157 -5.69 -13.30 9.75
C HIS A 157 -5.38 -14.58 8.95
N HIS A 158 -5.75 -14.65 7.66
CA HIS A 158 -5.37 -15.71 6.73
C HIS A 158 -4.37 -15.24 5.67
N PHE A 159 -3.55 -14.24 5.95
CA PHE A 159 -2.82 -13.52 4.91
C PHE A 159 -1.70 -14.32 4.25
N LEU A 160 -1.03 -15.22 4.97
CA LEU A 160 -0.06 -16.12 4.31
C LEU A 160 -0.79 -17.18 3.47
N SER A 161 -2.00 -17.60 3.88
CA SER A 161 -2.88 -18.42 3.03
C SER A 161 -3.53 -17.63 1.89
N ALA A 162 -3.58 -16.29 1.98
CA ALA A 162 -4.05 -15.41 0.92
C ALA A 162 -2.96 -15.04 -0.11
N ILE A 163 -1.69 -15.31 0.19
CA ILE A 163 -0.62 -15.20 -0.82
C ILE A 163 -0.76 -16.39 -1.78
N ILE A 164 -1.12 -16.08 -3.01
CA ILE A 164 -1.23 -17.07 -4.07
C ILE A 164 0.16 -17.58 -4.41
N ALA A 165 0.45 -18.82 -4.02
CA ALA A 165 1.73 -19.48 -4.22
C ALA A 165 1.50 -20.93 -4.63
N ARG A 166 1.52 -21.20 -5.93
CA ARG A 166 1.52 -22.57 -6.49
C ARG A 166 2.94 -23.03 -6.84
N ASP A 167 3.77 -22.09 -7.24
CA ASP A 167 5.18 -22.32 -7.52
C ASP A 167 5.95 -22.65 -6.23
N GLU A 168 6.81 -23.68 -6.29
CA GLU A 168 7.52 -24.20 -5.11
C GLU A 168 8.48 -23.16 -4.50
N ARG A 169 9.10 -22.32 -5.31
CA ARG A 169 9.99 -21.25 -4.83
C ARG A 169 9.23 -20.24 -3.97
N MET A 170 8.03 -19.85 -4.42
CA MET A 170 7.20 -18.93 -3.65
C MET A 170 6.66 -19.58 -2.38
N ARG A 171 6.31 -20.88 -2.43
CA ARG A 171 5.90 -21.64 -1.24
C ARG A 171 7.00 -21.74 -0.20
N GLU A 172 8.24 -21.92 -0.63
CA GLU A 172 9.40 -21.95 0.27
C GLU A 172 9.58 -20.58 0.96
N VAL A 173 9.47 -19.48 0.22
CA VAL A 173 9.49 -18.13 0.79
C VAL A 173 8.37 -17.96 1.81
N CYS A 174 7.14 -18.40 1.53
CA CYS A 174 6.02 -18.33 2.48
C CYS A 174 6.27 -19.16 3.73
N ARG A 175 6.76 -20.42 3.62
CA ARG A 175 7.11 -21.27 4.78
C ARG A 175 8.16 -20.62 5.68
N LEU A 176 9.21 -20.05 5.07
CA LEU A 176 10.25 -19.35 5.82
C LEU A 176 9.69 -18.08 6.48
N ALA A 177 8.84 -17.34 5.76
CA ALA A 177 8.17 -16.15 6.29
C ALA A 177 7.28 -16.49 7.50
N GLU A 178 6.53 -17.61 7.48
CA GLU A 178 5.74 -18.11 8.60
C GLU A 178 6.61 -18.43 9.82
N THR A 179 7.71 -19.16 9.60
CA THR A 179 8.63 -19.51 10.69
C THR A 179 9.21 -18.27 11.35
N VAL A 180 9.60 -17.28 10.56
CA VAL A 180 10.22 -16.04 11.07
C VAL A 180 9.16 -15.07 11.63
N ALA A 181 7.91 -15.15 11.18
CA ALA A 181 6.83 -14.31 11.69
C ALA A 181 6.64 -14.44 13.21
N ALA A 182 6.84 -15.63 13.75
CA ALA A 182 6.74 -15.91 15.18
C ALA A 182 7.86 -15.28 16.05
N THR A 183 8.87 -14.66 15.42
CA THR A 183 10.05 -14.07 16.09
C THR A 183 10.11 -12.56 15.91
N ASP A 184 10.91 -11.87 16.74
CA ASP A 184 11.22 -10.44 16.58
C ASP A 184 12.46 -10.19 15.70
N ALA A 185 12.96 -11.20 14.99
CA ALA A 185 14.12 -11.08 14.13
C ALA A 185 13.87 -10.02 13.02
N THR A 186 14.91 -9.23 12.72
CA THR A 186 14.91 -8.33 11.57
C THR A 186 14.91 -9.15 10.28
N VAL A 187 14.06 -8.77 9.33
CA VAL A 187 13.92 -9.46 8.05
C VAL A 187 14.22 -8.52 6.91
N LEU A 188 15.07 -8.97 6.00
CA LEU A 188 15.32 -8.31 4.72
C LEU A 188 14.55 -9.03 3.62
N VAL A 189 13.62 -8.34 2.97
CA VAL A 189 12.84 -8.85 1.84
C VAL A 189 13.37 -8.22 0.56
N SER A 190 13.96 -9.02 -0.33
CA SER A 190 14.44 -8.55 -1.62
C SER A 190 13.64 -9.14 -2.78
N GLY A 191 13.63 -8.44 -3.91
CA GLY A 191 12.94 -8.87 -5.13
C GLY A 191 12.61 -7.69 -6.01
N GLU A 192 12.33 -7.95 -7.28
CA GLU A 192 12.00 -6.91 -8.25
C GLU A 192 10.80 -6.07 -7.83
N THR A 193 10.68 -4.88 -8.42
CA THR A 193 9.51 -4.02 -8.21
C THR A 193 8.23 -4.75 -8.62
N GLY A 194 7.18 -4.64 -7.79
CA GLY A 194 5.89 -5.27 -8.07
C GLY A 194 5.78 -6.76 -7.75
N THR A 195 6.78 -7.41 -7.13
CA THR A 195 6.74 -8.84 -6.75
C THR A 195 5.85 -9.13 -5.54
N GLY A 196 5.51 -8.11 -4.73
CA GLY A 196 4.65 -8.25 -3.54
C GLY A 196 5.40 -8.17 -2.21
N LYS A 197 6.59 -7.51 -2.15
CA LYS A 197 7.42 -7.37 -0.92
C LYS A 197 6.62 -6.79 0.26
N GLY A 198 5.91 -5.69 0.05
CA GLY A 198 5.08 -5.06 1.08
C GLY A 198 3.91 -5.96 1.54
N LEU A 199 3.32 -6.72 0.61
CA LEU A 199 2.27 -7.69 0.92
C LEU A 199 2.82 -8.80 1.83
N LEU A 200 4.00 -9.37 1.53
CA LEU A 200 4.64 -10.36 2.35
C LEU A 200 4.98 -9.81 3.75
N ALA A 201 5.52 -8.60 3.84
CA ALA A 201 5.83 -7.95 5.11
C ALA A 201 4.58 -7.76 5.99
N ARG A 202 3.46 -7.33 5.39
CA ARG A 202 2.18 -7.21 6.07
C ARG A 202 1.63 -8.57 6.52
N ALA A 203 1.75 -9.59 5.67
CA ALA A 203 1.36 -10.96 6.00
C ALA A 203 2.14 -11.50 7.20
N MET A 204 3.46 -11.27 7.24
CA MET A 204 4.32 -11.63 8.37
C MET A 204 3.93 -10.91 9.66
N HIS A 205 3.56 -9.64 9.59
CA HIS A 205 3.06 -8.90 10.74
C HIS A 205 1.77 -9.52 11.27
N ASN A 206 0.79 -9.78 10.40
CA ASN A 206 -0.53 -10.29 10.77
C ASN A 206 -0.50 -11.71 11.33
N THR A 207 0.55 -12.49 11.04
CA THR A 207 0.77 -13.83 11.61
C THR A 207 1.75 -13.83 12.78
N SER A 208 2.22 -12.66 13.21
CA SER A 208 3.17 -12.50 14.33
C SER A 208 2.46 -12.30 15.67
N PRO A 209 3.18 -12.45 16.81
CA PRO A 209 2.65 -12.07 18.13
C PRO A 209 2.28 -10.58 18.25
N ARG A 210 2.68 -9.75 17.27
CA ARG A 210 2.38 -8.31 17.22
C ARG A 210 1.24 -7.97 16.24
N ALA A 211 0.42 -8.95 15.80
CA ALA A 211 -0.66 -8.78 14.84
C ALA A 211 -1.68 -7.69 15.23
N ASP A 212 -2.00 -7.57 16.53
CA ASP A 212 -2.92 -6.56 17.07
C ASP A 212 -2.25 -5.20 17.35
N ARG A 213 -0.97 -5.06 17.03
CA ARG A 213 -0.19 -3.85 17.24
C ARG A 213 -0.06 -3.06 15.94
N PRO A 214 0.41 -1.78 16.01
CA PRO A 214 0.56 -0.97 14.80
C PRO A 214 1.49 -1.61 13.76
N PHE A 215 1.08 -1.58 12.48
CA PHE A 215 1.94 -1.81 11.33
C PHE A 215 2.15 -0.49 10.61
N VAL A 216 3.36 0.04 10.69
CA VAL A 216 3.71 1.34 10.11
C VAL A 216 4.67 1.12 8.94
N GLU A 217 4.30 1.64 7.77
CA GLU A 217 5.09 1.56 6.55
C GLU A 217 5.68 2.93 6.22
N ILE A 218 6.94 2.93 5.79
CA ILE A 218 7.61 4.09 5.24
C ILE A 218 8.36 3.70 3.97
N ASN A 219 8.07 4.40 2.88
CA ASN A 219 8.78 4.24 1.62
C ASN A 219 9.91 5.26 1.54
N CYS A 220 11.16 4.78 1.61
CA CYS A 220 12.35 5.63 1.63
C CYS A 220 12.56 6.37 0.30
N ALA A 221 12.10 5.82 -0.82
CA ALA A 221 12.23 6.45 -2.13
C ALA A 221 11.22 7.59 -2.37
N ALA A 222 10.09 7.58 -1.65
CA ALA A 222 9.01 8.55 -1.84
C ALA A 222 9.20 9.85 -1.05
N ILE A 223 10.18 9.90 -0.13
CA ILE A 223 10.39 11.02 0.79
C ILE A 223 11.65 11.78 0.37
N PRO A 224 11.59 13.12 0.21
CA PRO A 224 12.78 13.93 -0.01
C PRO A 224 13.84 13.70 1.07
N GLU A 225 15.13 13.66 0.70
CA GLU A 225 16.25 13.42 1.61
C GLU A 225 16.24 14.35 2.82
N THR A 226 15.86 15.61 2.64
CA THR A 226 15.78 16.63 3.70
C THR A 226 14.68 16.37 4.74
N LEU A 227 13.68 15.55 4.41
CA LEU A 227 12.52 15.28 5.27
C LEU A 227 12.52 13.87 5.87
N ILE A 228 13.34 12.96 5.34
CA ILE A 228 13.32 11.55 5.75
C ILE A 228 13.61 11.37 7.24
N GLU A 229 14.52 12.18 7.81
CA GLU A 229 14.84 12.15 9.25
C GLU A 229 13.61 12.55 10.09
N SER A 230 12.99 13.66 9.71
CA SER A 230 11.79 14.17 10.39
C SER A 230 10.59 13.22 10.28
N GLU A 231 10.44 12.53 9.15
CA GLU A 231 9.39 11.51 8.98
C GLU A 231 9.67 10.25 9.83
N LEU A 232 10.90 9.79 9.88
CA LEU A 232 11.30 8.60 10.65
C LEU A 232 11.26 8.84 12.15
N PHE A 233 11.95 9.88 12.64
CA PHE A 233 12.18 10.09 14.06
C PHE A 233 11.31 11.19 14.68
N GLY A 234 10.57 11.95 13.83
CA GLY A 234 9.78 13.09 14.29
C GLY A 234 10.61 14.35 14.53
N HIS A 235 9.94 15.45 14.84
CA HIS A 235 10.59 16.72 15.11
C HIS A 235 9.91 17.50 16.24
N GLU A 236 10.68 18.31 16.93
CA GLU A 236 10.19 19.30 17.89
C GLU A 236 9.83 20.60 17.16
N LYS A 237 8.93 21.39 17.77
CA LYS A 237 8.55 22.70 17.24
C LYS A 237 9.77 23.61 17.07
N GLY A 238 9.92 24.22 15.89
CA GLY A 238 10.99 25.17 15.59
C GLY A 238 12.33 24.52 15.17
N SER A 239 12.38 23.21 14.94
CA SER A 239 13.62 22.48 14.58
C SER A 239 14.14 22.81 13.17
N PHE A 240 13.28 23.27 12.27
CA PHE A 240 13.62 23.75 10.91
C PHE A 240 12.57 24.73 10.40
N THR A 241 12.86 25.41 9.30
CA THR A 241 11.93 26.34 8.64
C THR A 241 10.67 25.58 8.15
N GLY A 242 9.53 25.80 8.83
CA GLY A 242 8.29 25.06 8.58
C GLY A 242 7.85 24.12 9.70
N ALA A 243 8.64 23.89 10.73
CA ALA A 243 8.28 23.11 11.92
C ALA A 243 7.37 23.90 12.87
N VAL A 244 6.14 24.19 12.46
CA VAL A 244 5.16 25.01 13.23
C VAL A 244 4.69 24.30 14.50
N ALA A 245 4.61 22.96 14.48
CA ALA A 245 4.17 22.12 15.60
C ALA A 245 5.11 20.91 15.75
N ARG A 246 5.07 20.29 16.92
CA ARG A 246 5.72 18.98 17.14
C ARG A 246 5.02 17.91 16.31
N LYS A 247 5.81 17.01 15.66
CA LYS A 247 5.31 15.85 14.91
C LYS A 247 5.92 14.56 15.44
N LEU A 248 5.07 13.54 15.63
CA LEU A 248 5.52 12.18 15.97
C LEU A 248 6.14 11.51 14.73
N GLY A 249 7.26 10.81 14.93
CA GLY A 249 7.92 10.03 13.88
C GLY A 249 7.28 8.66 13.65
N ARG A 250 7.59 8.03 12.51
CA ARG A 250 7.13 6.68 12.17
C ARG A 250 7.62 5.62 13.16
N VAL A 251 8.85 5.76 13.67
CA VAL A 251 9.43 4.89 14.70
C VAL A 251 8.62 4.93 15.99
N GLU A 252 8.18 6.13 16.40
CA GLU A 252 7.35 6.30 17.59
C GLU A 252 5.93 5.76 17.37
N ALA A 253 5.36 5.98 16.17
CA ALA A 253 4.05 5.47 15.80
C ALA A 253 3.99 3.93 15.70
N ALA A 254 5.13 3.28 15.42
CA ALA A 254 5.26 1.83 15.32
C ALA A 254 5.54 1.16 16.67
N ALA A 255 5.60 1.91 17.77
CA ALA A 255 5.98 1.37 19.09
C ALA A 255 5.09 0.19 19.50
N GLY A 256 5.70 -0.89 19.94
CA GLY A 256 5.07 -2.17 20.28
C GLY A 256 4.67 -3.02 19.06
N GLY A 257 4.76 -2.49 17.84
CA GLY A 257 4.32 -3.11 16.60
C GLY A 257 5.45 -3.45 15.63
N THR A 258 5.21 -3.19 14.34
CA THR A 258 6.15 -3.48 13.25
C THR A 258 6.36 -2.25 12.37
N LEU A 259 7.62 -1.95 12.04
CA LEU A 259 8.02 -0.93 11.09
C LEU A 259 8.52 -1.58 9.79
N LEU A 260 7.85 -1.29 8.68
CA LEU A 260 8.32 -1.65 7.34
C LEU A 260 9.09 -0.48 6.74
N LEU A 261 10.37 -0.73 6.44
CA LEU A 261 11.25 0.19 5.68
C LEU A 261 11.25 -0.27 4.22
N ASP A 262 10.34 0.29 3.41
CA ASP A 262 10.27 -0.07 1.99
C ASP A 262 11.29 0.73 1.19
N GLU A 263 11.87 0.10 0.17
CA GLU A 263 12.96 0.60 -0.68
C GLU A 263 14.14 1.16 0.16
N ILE A 264 14.59 0.36 1.15
CA ILE A 264 15.69 0.75 2.07
C ILE A 264 16.98 1.08 1.33
N GLY A 265 17.20 0.51 0.15
CA GLY A 265 18.36 0.78 -0.70
C GLY A 265 18.44 2.22 -1.23
N GLU A 266 17.34 2.98 -1.13
CA GLU A 266 17.24 4.40 -1.51
C GLU A 266 17.53 5.36 -0.34
N MET A 267 17.78 4.83 0.87
CA MET A 267 18.03 5.66 2.05
C MET A 267 19.37 6.38 1.93
N PRO A 268 19.42 7.72 2.13
CA PRO A 268 20.67 8.48 2.10
C PRO A 268 21.71 7.95 3.10
N ILE A 269 22.98 8.01 2.75
CA ILE A 269 24.09 7.42 3.54
C ILE A 269 24.17 7.98 4.97
N GLU A 270 23.83 9.26 5.16
CA GLU A 270 23.78 9.90 6.47
C GLU A 270 22.67 9.33 7.36
N MET A 271 21.52 9.03 6.75
CA MET A 271 20.40 8.44 7.44
C MET A 271 20.61 6.97 7.78
N GLN A 272 21.39 6.26 6.97
CA GLN A 272 21.78 4.88 7.26
C GLN A 272 22.55 4.78 8.57
N ALA A 273 23.41 5.76 8.90
CA ALA A 273 24.14 5.81 10.16
C ALA A 273 23.21 6.00 11.38
N LYS A 274 22.18 6.86 11.24
CA LYS A 274 21.17 7.08 12.29
C LYS A 274 20.27 5.85 12.47
N MET A 275 19.86 5.23 11.37
CA MET A 275 19.09 3.99 11.39
C MET A 275 19.86 2.84 12.04
N LEU A 276 21.16 2.72 11.77
CA LEU A 276 22.01 1.72 12.42
C LEU A 276 22.02 1.90 13.95
N ARG A 277 22.22 3.13 14.44
CA ARG A 277 22.18 3.43 15.89
C ARG A 277 20.84 3.06 16.50
N PHE A 278 19.75 3.39 15.81
CA PHE A 278 18.41 3.00 16.24
C PHE A 278 18.26 1.47 16.31
N LEU A 279 18.62 0.73 15.28
CA LEU A 279 18.54 -0.74 15.25
C LEU A 279 19.42 -1.44 16.31
N GLN A 280 20.49 -0.78 16.78
CA GLN A 280 21.36 -1.33 17.82
C GLN A 280 20.81 -1.15 19.24
N SER A 281 20.17 -0.01 19.49
CA SER A 281 19.78 0.38 20.85
C SER A 281 18.28 0.55 21.06
N PHE A 282 17.50 0.62 19.97
CA PHE A 282 16.08 0.99 19.94
C PHE A 282 15.80 2.36 20.60
N HIS A 283 16.84 3.21 20.66
CA HIS A 283 16.73 4.57 21.14
C HIS A 283 16.95 5.55 19.99
N PHE A 284 16.25 6.68 20.06
CA PHE A 284 16.36 7.77 19.09
C PHE A 284 16.04 9.11 19.73
N GLU A 285 16.32 10.20 19.03
CA GLU A 285 16.00 11.56 19.40
C GLU A 285 15.23 12.20 18.24
N ARG A 286 14.29 13.10 18.56
CA ARG A 286 13.59 13.87 17.53
C ARG A 286 14.51 14.94 16.97
N VAL A 287 14.28 15.34 15.73
CA VAL A 287 15.01 16.45 15.10
C VAL A 287 14.81 17.74 15.92
N GLY A 288 15.90 18.37 16.33
CA GLY A 288 15.88 19.55 17.19
C GLY A 288 15.60 19.28 18.67
N GLY A 289 15.47 18.03 19.10
CA GLY A 289 15.27 17.64 20.49
C GLY A 289 16.46 16.90 21.05
N ASN A 290 16.65 16.99 22.38
CA ASN A 290 17.73 16.29 23.12
C ASN A 290 17.19 15.17 24.01
N LYS A 291 15.88 14.89 23.94
CA LYS A 291 15.27 13.84 24.74
C LYS A 291 15.45 12.49 24.05
N ARG A 292 16.16 11.59 24.73
CA ARG A 292 16.32 10.20 24.31
C ARG A 292 15.02 9.44 24.53
N LEU A 293 14.46 8.87 23.45
CA LEU A 293 13.23 8.09 23.42
C LEU A 293 13.57 6.64 23.11
N HIS A 294 12.76 5.72 23.61
CA HIS A 294 12.87 4.29 23.32
C HIS A 294 11.63 3.82 22.58
N SER A 295 11.80 2.98 21.54
CA SER A 295 10.70 2.35 20.82
C SER A 295 11.01 0.86 20.65
N ASP A 296 10.23 0.01 21.32
CA ASP A 296 10.24 -1.42 21.04
C ASP A 296 9.46 -1.67 19.74
N VAL A 297 10.18 -1.99 18.66
CA VAL A 297 9.58 -2.19 17.35
C VAL A 297 10.29 -3.31 16.61
N ARG A 298 9.52 -4.20 15.97
CA ARG A 298 10.04 -5.16 15.01
C ARG A 298 10.30 -4.48 13.67
N VAL A 299 11.46 -4.71 13.06
CA VAL A 299 11.82 -4.09 11.77
C VAL A 299 11.82 -5.11 10.64
N ILE A 300 11.12 -4.79 9.56
CA ILE A 300 11.18 -5.49 8.27
C ILE A 300 11.68 -4.47 7.25
N ALA A 301 12.71 -4.81 6.49
CA ALA A 301 13.26 -3.97 5.42
C ALA A 301 12.96 -4.61 4.07
N ALA A 302 12.54 -3.82 3.08
CA ALA A 302 12.29 -4.28 1.72
C ALA A 302 13.12 -3.47 0.72
N THR A 303 13.56 -4.12 -0.38
CA THR A 303 14.32 -3.45 -1.44
C THR A 303 14.23 -4.20 -2.75
N ASN A 304 14.33 -3.46 -3.86
CA ASN A 304 14.53 -4.01 -5.21
C ASN A 304 16.00 -3.97 -5.66
N ARG A 305 16.88 -3.28 -4.90
CA ARG A 305 18.32 -3.17 -5.21
C ARG A 305 19.11 -4.35 -4.67
N ASP A 306 20.20 -4.70 -5.34
CA ASP A 306 21.24 -5.56 -4.77
C ASP A 306 22.08 -4.76 -3.76
N LEU A 307 21.72 -4.89 -2.47
CA LEU A 307 22.44 -4.19 -1.40
C LEU A 307 23.91 -4.61 -1.30
N ARG A 308 24.28 -5.82 -1.73
CA ARG A 308 25.70 -6.24 -1.75
C ARG A 308 26.48 -5.45 -2.80
N GLN A 309 25.85 -5.18 -3.94
CA GLN A 309 26.44 -4.32 -4.96
C GLN A 309 26.50 -2.87 -4.45
N SER A 310 25.43 -2.36 -3.84
CA SER A 310 25.39 -1.01 -3.25
C SER A 310 26.47 -0.81 -2.19
N VAL A 311 26.80 -1.85 -1.39
CA VAL A 311 27.91 -1.82 -0.44
C VAL A 311 29.26 -1.70 -1.15
N ARG A 312 29.47 -2.46 -2.24
CA ARG A 312 30.72 -2.36 -3.03
C ARG A 312 30.90 -0.97 -3.68
N GLU A 313 29.80 -0.36 -4.09
CA GLU A 313 29.77 0.97 -4.69
C GLU A 313 29.84 2.12 -3.65
N GLY A 314 29.80 1.79 -2.35
CA GLY A 314 29.83 2.78 -1.26
C GLY A 314 28.53 3.56 -1.04
N SER A 315 27.44 3.20 -1.74
CA SER A 315 26.12 3.83 -1.59
C SER A 315 25.31 3.23 -0.42
N PHE A 316 25.72 2.08 0.12
CA PHE A 316 25.12 1.45 1.28
C PHE A 316 26.17 0.99 2.28
N ARG A 317 25.92 1.20 3.58
CA ARG A 317 26.87 0.84 4.64
C ARG A 317 26.85 -0.65 4.93
N LEU A 318 28.04 -1.25 5.04
CA LEU A 318 28.22 -2.67 5.35
C LEU A 318 27.65 -3.05 6.73
N ASP A 319 27.85 -2.21 7.73
CA ASP A 319 27.39 -2.43 9.10
C ASP A 319 25.85 -2.46 9.19
N LEU A 320 25.17 -1.57 8.49
CA LEU A 320 23.70 -1.57 8.38
C LEU A 320 23.21 -2.80 7.62
N PHE A 321 23.87 -3.18 6.52
CA PHE A 321 23.51 -4.38 5.77
C PHE A 321 23.48 -5.63 6.67
N TYR A 322 24.52 -5.86 7.47
CA TYR A 322 24.54 -7.03 8.37
C TYR A 322 23.48 -6.94 9.48
N ARG A 323 23.14 -5.75 9.94
CA ARG A 323 22.09 -5.56 10.95
C ARG A 323 20.69 -5.80 10.42
N LEU A 324 20.44 -5.49 9.14
CA LEU A 324 19.17 -5.74 8.47
C LEU A 324 19.05 -7.18 7.96
N ASN A 325 20.14 -7.79 7.55
CA ASN A 325 20.18 -9.10 6.88
C ASN A 325 20.34 -10.25 7.87
N VAL A 326 19.49 -10.29 8.91
CA VAL A 326 19.46 -11.42 9.87
C VAL A 326 18.75 -12.61 9.22
N VAL A 327 17.59 -12.38 8.62
CA VAL A 327 16.89 -13.35 7.78
C VAL A 327 16.62 -12.71 6.43
N HIS A 328 17.01 -13.40 5.35
CA HIS A 328 16.84 -12.90 3.98
C HIS A 328 15.79 -13.70 3.24
N LEU A 329 14.72 -13.00 2.80
CA LEU A 329 13.66 -13.54 1.97
C LEU A 329 13.79 -12.96 0.56
N VAL A 330 13.93 -13.81 -0.46
CA VAL A 330 14.05 -13.38 -1.86
C VAL A 330 12.78 -13.77 -2.60
N LEU A 331 11.99 -12.77 -3.01
CA LEU A 331 10.78 -13.02 -3.79
C LEU A 331 11.15 -13.28 -5.25
N PRO A 332 10.72 -14.40 -5.83
CA PRO A 332 10.95 -14.68 -7.24
C PRO A 332 10.16 -13.71 -8.14
N ALA A 333 10.75 -13.35 -9.27
CA ALA A 333 10.05 -12.59 -10.31
C ALA A 333 8.86 -13.40 -10.86
N LEU A 334 7.83 -12.73 -11.38
CA LEU A 334 6.61 -13.40 -11.84
C LEU A 334 6.88 -14.35 -13.01
N ARG A 335 7.85 -14.02 -13.89
CA ARG A 335 8.32 -14.88 -14.99
C ARG A 335 8.95 -16.19 -14.52
N ASP A 336 9.46 -16.24 -13.28
CA ASP A 336 10.07 -17.44 -12.68
C ASP A 336 9.05 -18.31 -11.94
N ARG A 337 7.83 -17.79 -11.67
CA ARG A 337 6.70 -18.48 -11.04
C ARG A 337 5.46 -18.51 -11.93
N ARG A 338 5.63 -18.98 -13.16
CA ARG A 338 4.58 -18.97 -14.20
C ARG A 338 3.30 -19.72 -13.81
N GLN A 339 3.41 -20.70 -12.89
CA GLN A 339 2.25 -21.43 -12.38
C GLN A 339 1.29 -20.56 -11.53
N ASP A 340 1.78 -19.44 -11.00
CA ASP A 340 0.97 -18.53 -10.21
C ASP A 340 0.17 -17.55 -11.09
N ILE A 341 0.61 -17.30 -12.34
CA ILE A 341 0.03 -16.28 -13.23
C ILE A 341 -1.48 -16.51 -13.47
N PRO A 342 -1.95 -17.72 -13.84
CA PRO A 342 -3.38 -17.94 -14.06
C PRO A 342 -4.22 -17.67 -12.81
N LEU A 343 -3.75 -18.14 -11.65
CA LEU A 343 -4.46 -17.98 -10.38
C LEU A 343 -4.54 -16.53 -9.93
N LEU A 344 -3.43 -15.78 -10.07
CA LEU A 344 -3.39 -14.36 -9.80
C LEU A 344 -4.34 -13.62 -10.73
N ALA A 345 -4.32 -13.92 -12.04
CA ALA A 345 -5.18 -13.29 -13.02
C ALA A 345 -6.66 -13.55 -12.72
N ASP A 346 -7.05 -14.79 -12.39
CA ASP A 346 -8.43 -15.15 -12.04
C ASP A 346 -8.89 -14.43 -10.77
N THR A 347 -8.02 -14.34 -9.76
CA THR A 347 -8.32 -13.63 -8.51
C THR A 347 -8.53 -12.14 -8.76
N PHE A 348 -7.68 -11.52 -9.56
CA PHE A 348 -7.82 -10.10 -9.94
C PHE A 348 -9.08 -9.88 -10.77
N LEU A 349 -9.36 -10.77 -11.72
CA LEU A 349 -10.60 -10.70 -12.52
C LEU A 349 -11.84 -10.70 -11.62
N GLN A 350 -11.94 -11.65 -10.69
CA GLN A 350 -13.08 -11.72 -9.77
C GLN A 350 -13.22 -10.44 -8.94
N ARG A 351 -12.10 -9.95 -8.36
CA ARG A 351 -12.08 -8.72 -7.57
C ARG A 351 -12.54 -7.51 -8.38
N PHE A 352 -12.03 -7.34 -9.60
CA PHE A 352 -12.38 -6.20 -10.44
C PHE A 352 -13.77 -6.34 -11.08
N ALA A 353 -14.22 -7.56 -11.39
CA ALA A 353 -15.58 -7.79 -11.86
C ALA A 353 -16.61 -7.34 -10.81
N ILE A 354 -16.38 -7.68 -9.53
CA ILE A 354 -17.21 -7.21 -8.40
C ILE A 354 -17.11 -5.68 -8.27
N LYS A 355 -15.90 -5.13 -8.23
CA LYS A 355 -15.63 -3.68 -8.05
C LYS A 355 -16.35 -2.82 -9.08
N TYR A 356 -16.37 -3.27 -10.34
CA TYR A 356 -16.96 -2.53 -11.46
C TYR A 356 -18.34 -3.02 -11.88
N GLY A 357 -18.96 -3.95 -11.14
CA GLY A 357 -20.30 -4.49 -11.45
C GLY A 357 -20.37 -5.20 -12.81
N ARG A 358 -19.24 -5.79 -13.28
CA ARG A 358 -19.15 -6.47 -14.58
C ARG A 358 -19.45 -7.95 -14.43
N LYS A 359 -20.23 -8.51 -15.38
CA LYS A 359 -20.53 -9.94 -15.47
C LYS A 359 -19.55 -10.64 -16.42
N ILE A 360 -18.26 -10.73 -16.00
CA ILE A 360 -17.21 -11.40 -16.78
C ILE A 360 -16.93 -12.74 -16.11
N SER A 361 -17.05 -13.83 -16.88
CA SER A 361 -16.96 -15.21 -16.38
C SER A 361 -15.54 -15.78 -16.41
N GLY A 362 -14.59 -15.15 -17.13
CA GLY A 362 -13.21 -15.65 -17.24
C GLY A 362 -12.47 -15.10 -18.45
N PHE A 363 -11.28 -15.65 -18.65
CA PHE A 363 -10.44 -15.40 -19.82
C PHE A 363 -10.73 -16.44 -20.90
N SER A 364 -10.51 -16.10 -22.17
CA SER A 364 -10.46 -17.07 -23.27
C SER A 364 -9.15 -17.86 -23.24
N PRO A 365 -9.08 -19.02 -23.90
CA PRO A 365 -7.82 -19.78 -24.03
C PRO A 365 -6.68 -18.94 -24.63
N GLN A 366 -7.01 -18.04 -25.56
CA GLN A 366 -6.05 -17.16 -26.20
C GLN A 366 -5.52 -16.11 -25.21
N ALA A 367 -6.38 -15.54 -24.37
CA ALA A 367 -5.99 -14.61 -23.33
C ALA A 367 -5.10 -15.27 -22.27
N TYR A 368 -5.38 -16.55 -21.89
CA TYR A 368 -4.49 -17.29 -21.00
C TYR A 368 -3.10 -17.54 -21.60
N LEU A 369 -3.01 -17.84 -22.89
CA LEU A 369 -1.72 -17.97 -23.58
C LEU A 369 -0.92 -16.66 -23.55
N GLN A 370 -1.59 -15.52 -23.73
CA GLN A 370 -0.95 -14.20 -23.60
C GLN A 370 -0.44 -13.96 -22.17
N LEU A 371 -1.26 -14.27 -21.14
CA LEU A 371 -0.88 -14.12 -19.74
C LEU A 371 0.37 -14.93 -19.37
N VAL A 372 0.43 -16.20 -19.77
CA VAL A 372 1.55 -17.09 -19.43
C VAL A 372 2.78 -16.82 -20.29
N GLY A 373 2.59 -16.34 -21.53
CA GLY A 373 3.68 -16.02 -22.46
C GLY A 373 4.39 -14.70 -22.20
N HIS A 374 3.77 -13.78 -21.46
CA HIS A 374 4.35 -12.46 -21.19
C HIS A 374 5.42 -12.53 -20.10
N THR A 375 6.42 -11.64 -20.17
CA THR A 375 7.59 -11.62 -19.26
C THR A 375 7.34 -10.88 -17.95
N TRP A 376 6.31 -10.05 -17.89
CA TRP A 376 5.88 -9.28 -16.72
C TRP A 376 7.01 -8.49 -16.04
N PRO A 377 7.65 -7.51 -16.72
CA PRO A 377 8.72 -6.71 -16.13
C PRO A 377 8.27 -5.96 -14.87
N GLY A 378 7.01 -5.52 -14.79
CA GLY A 378 6.39 -4.92 -13.60
C GLY A 378 5.76 -5.95 -12.65
N ASN A 379 6.02 -7.25 -12.87
CA ASN A 379 5.59 -8.36 -12.02
C ASN A 379 4.07 -8.38 -11.74
N VAL A 380 3.68 -8.64 -10.48
CA VAL A 380 2.27 -8.76 -10.08
C VAL A 380 1.52 -7.44 -10.23
N ARG A 381 2.20 -6.29 -10.03
CA ARG A 381 1.57 -4.97 -10.20
C ARG A 381 1.18 -4.71 -11.66
N GLU A 382 2.02 -5.09 -12.60
CA GLU A 382 1.70 -4.99 -14.04
C GLU A 382 0.56 -5.93 -14.41
N LEU A 383 0.60 -7.18 -13.94
CA LEU A 383 -0.48 -8.16 -14.17
C LEU A 383 -1.81 -7.63 -13.62
N GLU A 384 -1.81 -7.09 -12.41
CA GLU A 384 -2.99 -6.51 -11.76
C GLU A 384 -3.58 -5.38 -12.62
N HIS A 385 -2.77 -4.42 -13.07
CA HIS A 385 -3.22 -3.32 -13.92
C HIS A 385 -3.69 -3.80 -15.30
N ALA A 386 -3.05 -4.81 -15.88
CA ALA A 386 -3.46 -5.37 -17.17
C ALA A 386 -4.83 -6.04 -17.08
N VAL A 387 -5.08 -6.80 -16.00
CA VAL A 387 -6.38 -7.43 -15.75
C VAL A 387 -7.45 -6.37 -15.43
N GLU A 388 -7.15 -5.36 -14.61
CA GLU A 388 -8.07 -4.25 -14.32
C GLU A 388 -8.49 -3.54 -15.61
N ARG A 389 -7.54 -3.18 -16.46
CA ARG A 389 -7.78 -2.57 -17.77
C ARG A 389 -8.66 -3.46 -18.65
N ALA A 390 -8.35 -4.77 -18.70
CA ALA A 390 -9.13 -5.71 -19.48
C ALA A 390 -10.59 -5.83 -19.00
N VAL A 391 -10.82 -5.84 -17.68
CA VAL A 391 -12.18 -5.85 -17.10
C VAL A 391 -12.95 -4.59 -17.45
N ILE A 392 -12.33 -3.42 -17.43
CA ILE A 392 -12.97 -2.14 -17.77
C ILE A 392 -13.36 -2.09 -19.25
N LEU A 393 -12.45 -2.52 -20.13
CA LEU A 393 -12.62 -2.40 -21.60
C LEU A 393 -13.48 -3.51 -22.22
N THR A 394 -13.60 -4.67 -21.56
CA THR A 394 -14.36 -5.81 -22.09
C THR A 394 -15.87 -5.50 -22.10
N ARG A 395 -16.50 -5.65 -23.27
CA ARG A 395 -17.96 -5.50 -23.45
C ARG A 395 -18.71 -6.85 -23.38
N GLY A 396 -17.99 -7.96 -23.50
CA GLY A 396 -18.53 -9.33 -23.50
C GLY A 396 -18.49 -10.00 -22.12
N GLN A 397 -18.87 -11.29 -22.09
CA GLN A 397 -18.81 -12.12 -20.89
C GLN A 397 -17.43 -12.77 -20.66
N ARG A 398 -16.49 -12.64 -21.59
CA ARG A 398 -15.11 -13.17 -21.48
C ARG A 398 -14.11 -12.17 -22.01
N ILE A 399 -12.93 -12.17 -21.40
CA ILE A 399 -11.78 -11.40 -21.88
C ILE A 399 -11.12 -12.22 -22.98
N GLU A 400 -11.24 -11.77 -24.23
CA GLU A 400 -10.69 -12.45 -25.40
C GLU A 400 -9.21 -12.14 -25.60
N ARG A 401 -8.78 -10.93 -25.27
CA ARG A 401 -7.41 -10.44 -25.45
C ARG A 401 -7.05 -9.43 -24.38
N LEU A 402 -5.78 -9.45 -23.96
CA LEU A 402 -5.21 -8.41 -23.11
C LEU A 402 -4.39 -7.44 -23.96
N GLU A 403 -4.50 -6.17 -23.62
CA GLU A 403 -3.59 -5.13 -24.15
C GLU A 403 -2.35 -5.13 -23.26
N LEU A 404 -1.34 -5.87 -23.70
CA LEU A 404 -0.04 -5.94 -23.05
C LEU A 404 0.95 -5.07 -23.81
N ASP A 405 1.70 -4.24 -23.09
CA ASP A 405 2.78 -3.45 -23.67
C ASP A 405 3.90 -4.41 -24.09
N THR A 406 4.05 -4.62 -25.37
CA THR A 406 5.05 -5.53 -25.96
C THR A 406 6.45 -4.93 -26.01
N GLU A 407 6.59 -3.65 -25.75
CA GLU A 407 7.90 -3.01 -25.69
C GLU A 407 8.49 -3.15 -24.28
N PRO A 408 9.70 -3.73 -24.15
CA PRO A 408 10.38 -3.70 -22.85
C PRO A 408 10.61 -2.23 -22.49
N LEU A 409 10.07 -1.80 -21.32
CA LEU A 409 10.43 -0.53 -20.69
C LEU A 409 11.92 -0.62 -20.30
N THR A 410 12.78 -0.49 -21.30
CA THR A 410 14.19 -0.21 -21.03
C THR A 410 14.22 1.17 -20.37
N ASN A 411 14.89 1.28 -19.22
CA ASN A 411 15.25 2.53 -18.59
C ASN A 411 16.18 3.33 -19.54
N GLN A 412 15.63 3.79 -20.65
CA GLN A 412 16.22 4.90 -21.35
C GLN A 412 15.78 6.15 -20.56
N ALA A 413 16.73 6.75 -19.88
CA ALA A 413 16.58 8.09 -19.34
C ALA A 413 15.78 8.92 -20.37
N TYR A 414 14.69 9.52 -19.91
CA TYR A 414 13.88 10.44 -20.71
C TYR A 414 14.79 11.52 -21.29
N SER A 415 15.27 11.30 -22.49
CA SER A 415 15.87 12.33 -23.28
C SER A 415 14.72 13.04 -24.00
N PRO A 416 14.58 14.37 -23.85
CA PRO A 416 13.53 15.09 -24.57
C PRO A 416 13.67 14.80 -26.07
N PRO A 417 12.55 14.74 -26.83
CA PRO A 417 12.60 14.43 -28.26
C PRO A 417 13.47 15.45 -28.97
N LEU A 418 14.66 15.04 -29.35
CA LEU A 418 15.44 15.74 -30.36
C LEU A 418 14.69 15.65 -31.68
N PRO A 419 14.66 16.73 -32.48
CA PRO A 419 13.96 16.72 -33.74
C PRO A 419 14.46 15.55 -34.59
N GLN A 420 13.52 14.79 -35.15
CA GLN A 420 13.77 13.64 -36.02
C GLN A 420 14.66 14.04 -37.17
N SER A 421 15.97 13.81 -37.05
CA SER A 421 16.86 13.70 -38.21
C SER A 421 16.87 12.22 -38.56
N GLU A 422 16.39 11.90 -39.75
CA GLU A 422 16.45 10.59 -40.37
C GLU A 422 17.86 10.00 -40.23
N ALA A 423 18.06 9.12 -39.23
CA ALA A 423 19.26 8.29 -39.16
C ALA A 423 19.05 7.15 -40.14
N PRO A 424 19.97 6.93 -41.11
CA PRO A 424 19.86 5.80 -41.99
C PRO A 424 20.02 4.51 -41.18
N SER A 425 18.97 3.70 -41.17
CA SER A 425 18.98 2.35 -40.60
C SER A 425 19.87 1.45 -41.43
N PHE A 426 21.15 1.37 -41.05
CA PHE A 426 22.07 0.37 -41.58
C PHE A 426 22.12 -0.79 -40.58
N MET A 427 21.22 -1.75 -40.74
CA MET A 427 21.37 -3.09 -40.18
C MET A 427 21.98 -3.97 -41.25
N PRO A 428 23.23 -4.46 -41.10
CA PRO A 428 23.73 -5.52 -41.96
C PRO A 428 22.91 -6.79 -41.67
N SER A 429 22.27 -7.32 -42.72
CA SER A 429 21.59 -8.61 -42.65
C SER A 429 22.60 -9.69 -42.20
N LEU A 430 22.34 -10.35 -41.09
CA LEU A 430 23.09 -11.53 -40.63
C LEU A 430 22.89 -12.63 -41.66
N MET A 431 23.79 -12.80 -42.62
CA MET A 431 23.89 -13.99 -43.46
C MET A 431 24.76 -14.99 -42.70
N MET A 432 24.14 -16.05 -42.17
CA MET A 432 24.87 -17.20 -41.64
C MET A 432 25.70 -17.82 -42.78
N GLY A 433 27.05 -17.79 -42.62
CA GLY A 433 27.99 -18.45 -43.54
C GLY A 433 29.14 -17.59 -44.02
N GLN A 434 29.30 -16.35 -43.63
CA GLN A 434 30.44 -15.48 -43.96
C GLN A 434 31.56 -15.65 -42.89
N ASP A 435 32.82 -15.59 -43.38
CA ASP A 435 34.00 -15.51 -42.49
C ASP A 435 33.96 -14.19 -41.69
N LEU A 436 34.39 -14.24 -40.42
CA LEU A 436 34.40 -13.11 -39.49
C LEU A 436 35.12 -11.88 -40.10
N GLY A 437 36.20 -12.11 -40.87
CA GLY A 437 36.94 -11.05 -41.57
C GLY A 437 36.14 -10.34 -42.62
N GLU A 438 35.32 -11.05 -43.38
CA GLU A 438 34.44 -10.50 -44.44
C GLU A 438 33.28 -9.70 -43.79
N TYR A 439 32.71 -10.21 -42.70
CA TYR A 439 31.68 -9.54 -41.96
C TYR A 439 32.17 -8.21 -41.39
N ILE A 440 33.33 -8.21 -40.69
CA ILE A 440 33.93 -6.99 -40.16
C ILE A 440 34.23 -5.99 -41.29
N ALA A 441 34.77 -6.44 -42.43
CA ALA A 441 35.07 -5.59 -43.58
C ALA A 441 33.78 -4.94 -44.17
N SER A 442 32.70 -5.69 -44.24
CA SER A 442 31.38 -5.18 -44.67
C SER A 442 30.82 -4.12 -43.73
N CYS A 443 30.86 -4.33 -42.41
CA CYS A 443 30.45 -3.34 -41.41
C CYS A 443 31.29 -2.10 -41.46
N GLU A 444 32.61 -2.22 -41.56
CA GLU A 444 33.53 -1.12 -41.61
C GLU A 444 33.34 -0.28 -42.89
N ARG A 445 33.14 -0.94 -44.02
CA ARG A 445 32.81 -0.28 -45.31
C ARG A 445 31.52 0.56 -45.20
N GLY A 446 30.43 -0.06 -44.68
CA GLY A 446 29.15 0.63 -44.51
C GLY A 446 29.23 1.83 -43.58
N TYR A 447 29.96 1.71 -42.46
CA TYR A 447 30.19 2.81 -41.54
C TYR A 447 30.94 3.98 -42.17
N LEU A 448 32.04 3.70 -42.89
CA LEU A 448 32.81 4.72 -43.57
C LEU A 448 32.01 5.39 -44.72
N GLU A 449 31.20 4.63 -45.44
CA GLU A 449 30.33 5.16 -46.50
C GLU A 449 29.26 6.11 -45.90
N ALA A 450 28.64 5.73 -44.77
CA ALA A 450 27.67 6.60 -44.10
C ALA A 450 28.30 7.92 -43.63
N LEU A 451 29.50 7.87 -43.07
CA LEU A 451 30.23 9.08 -42.64
C LEU A 451 30.64 9.94 -43.81
N LEU A 452 31.10 9.35 -44.95
CA LEU A 452 31.43 10.10 -46.15
C LEU A 452 30.22 10.79 -46.75
N LYS A 453 29.05 10.16 -46.76
CA LYS A 453 27.76 10.78 -47.12
C LYS A 453 27.42 11.95 -46.22
N LYS A 454 27.48 11.75 -44.89
CA LYS A 454 27.17 12.77 -43.88
C LYS A 454 28.06 14.00 -44.00
N HIS A 455 29.37 13.80 -44.19
CA HIS A 455 30.34 14.89 -44.28
C HIS A 455 30.64 15.33 -45.76
N LYS A 456 29.77 14.92 -46.72
CA LYS A 456 29.86 15.32 -48.15
C LYS A 456 31.24 15.12 -48.76
N GLY A 457 31.92 14.02 -48.40
CA GLY A 457 33.25 13.65 -48.86
C GLY A 457 34.41 14.50 -48.31
N ARG A 458 34.20 15.25 -47.22
CA ARG A 458 35.28 16.01 -46.55
C ARG A 458 36.10 15.09 -45.68
N ILE A 459 37.31 14.74 -46.14
CA ILE A 459 38.17 13.75 -45.53
C ILE A 459 38.54 14.09 -44.08
N GLY A 460 38.90 15.34 -43.77
CA GLY A 460 39.27 15.76 -42.42
C GLY A 460 38.15 15.57 -41.39
N GLU A 461 36.92 16.02 -41.74
CA GLU A 461 35.74 15.89 -40.89
C GLU A 461 35.32 14.41 -40.75
N THR A 462 35.40 13.65 -41.85
CA THR A 462 35.08 12.20 -41.83
C THR A 462 36.07 11.42 -40.98
N ALA A 463 37.35 11.71 -41.04
CA ALA A 463 38.39 11.06 -40.24
C ALA A 463 38.26 11.39 -38.76
N ALA A 464 37.98 12.65 -38.40
CA ALA A 464 37.70 13.07 -37.05
C ALA A 464 36.45 12.37 -36.46
N ALA A 465 35.37 12.30 -37.25
CA ALA A 465 34.14 11.62 -36.83
C ALA A 465 34.32 10.09 -36.70
N ALA A 466 35.20 9.51 -37.50
CA ALA A 466 35.55 8.07 -37.40
C ALA A 466 36.58 7.75 -36.32
N GLY A 467 37.14 8.74 -35.63
CA GLY A 467 38.19 8.56 -34.63
C GLY A 467 39.53 8.04 -35.19
N ILE A 468 39.80 8.29 -36.51
CA ILE A 468 41.00 7.79 -37.16
C ILE A 468 41.75 8.96 -37.86
N ASN A 469 43.03 8.73 -38.15
CA ASN A 469 43.85 9.71 -38.85
C ASN A 469 43.45 9.74 -40.34
N PRO A 470 43.51 10.90 -41.02
CA PRO A 470 43.17 11.07 -42.44
C PRO A 470 43.91 10.10 -43.36
N LYS A 471 45.16 9.77 -43.06
CA LYS A 471 45.97 8.82 -43.82
C LYS A 471 45.41 7.38 -43.75
N THR A 472 44.96 6.99 -42.54
CA THR A 472 44.29 5.71 -42.31
C THR A 472 42.95 5.64 -43.00
N LEU A 473 42.18 6.74 -43.04
CA LEU A 473 40.93 6.81 -43.78
C LEU A 473 41.16 6.61 -45.30
N TYR A 474 42.18 7.22 -45.86
CA TYR A 474 42.53 7.02 -47.31
C TYR A 474 42.89 5.58 -47.60
N LEU A 475 43.65 4.91 -46.74
CA LEU A 475 44.03 3.51 -46.94
C LEU A 475 42.77 2.60 -46.87
N LYS A 476 41.86 2.84 -45.92
CA LYS A 476 40.61 2.10 -45.79
C LYS A 476 39.66 2.37 -46.96
N MET A 477 39.55 3.62 -47.42
CA MET A 477 38.78 3.96 -48.61
C MET A 477 39.33 3.24 -49.85
N GLY A 478 40.64 3.19 -50.03
CA GLY A 478 41.28 2.41 -51.12
C GLY A 478 40.97 0.92 -51.04
N ARG A 479 41.04 0.33 -49.85
CA ARG A 479 40.73 -1.09 -49.60
C ARG A 479 39.28 -1.44 -49.91
N TYR A 480 38.33 -0.55 -49.63
CA TYR A 480 36.90 -0.78 -49.82
C TYR A 480 36.34 -0.17 -51.13
N GLY A 481 37.18 0.40 -51.98
CA GLY A 481 36.77 0.99 -53.28
C GLY A 481 35.94 2.27 -53.18
N LEU A 482 36.01 2.98 -52.03
CA LEU A 482 35.26 4.21 -51.82
C LEU A 482 36.01 5.41 -52.40
N ARG A 483 35.35 6.20 -53.29
CA ARG A 483 35.96 7.37 -53.90
C ARG A 483 35.36 8.67 -53.38
N LYS A 484 36.18 9.62 -52.99
CA LYS A 484 35.80 10.93 -52.48
C LYS A 484 34.81 11.67 -53.39
N GLY A 485 34.95 11.51 -54.72
CA GLY A 485 34.13 12.17 -55.74
C GLY A 485 32.66 11.77 -55.71
N ASP A 486 32.37 10.54 -55.28
CA ASP A 486 31.02 9.95 -55.32
C ASP A 486 30.08 10.55 -54.26
N TYR A 487 30.64 11.22 -53.25
CA TYR A 487 29.92 11.83 -52.13
C TYR A 487 29.90 13.38 -52.16
N ARG A 488 30.48 14.03 -53.18
CA ARG A 488 30.34 15.48 -53.43
C ARG A 488 29.09 15.74 -54.25
N LYS A 489 28.15 16.58 -53.76
CA LYS A 489 27.05 17.07 -54.62
C LYS A 489 27.63 17.66 -55.91
N LYS A 490 27.20 17.17 -57.06
CA LYS A 490 27.39 17.87 -58.34
C LYS A 490 26.79 19.26 -58.16
N ARG A 491 27.57 20.32 -58.47
CA ARG A 491 27.04 21.65 -58.64
C ARG A 491 26.02 21.55 -59.80
N GLU A 492 24.75 21.75 -59.47
CA GLU A 492 23.77 22.07 -60.55
C GLU A 492 24.23 23.29 -61.18
N ALA A 493 24.50 23.17 -62.51
CA ALA A 493 24.71 24.29 -63.37
C ALA A 493 23.40 25.10 -63.49
N GLN A 494 23.45 26.35 -63.01
CA GLN A 494 22.44 27.31 -63.37
C GLN A 494 22.69 27.69 -64.86
N GLU A 495 21.74 27.43 -65.68
CA GLU A 495 21.28 28.27 -66.77
C GLU A 495 19.76 28.44 -66.68
#